data_66669df220f2874b601ffea90778ffcb
#
_entry.id   66669df220f2874b601ffea90778ffcb
#
_cell.length_a   1.000
_cell.length_b   1.000
_cell.length_c   1.000
_cell.angle_alpha   90.00
_cell.angle_beta   90.00
_cell.angle_gamma   90.00
#
_symmetry.space_group_name_H-M   'P 1'
#
loop_
_entity.id
_entity.type
_entity.pdbx_description
1 polymer ?
#
loop_
_entity_poly.entity_id
_entity_poly.type
_entity_poly.pdbx_seq_one_letter_code
_entity_poly.pdbx_strand_id
1 'polypeptide(L)'
;LGLLGLGGGSAAVAVGVVVLALIWLLLGWGLRDHYLALFRVILQRGPSGVGSVPTLDLAALEALLQALNSDADGEVLSSLDLLHQYGRTRLVPSLILVHPSPQVVVRALELFGRAGRADHLPKMLRLAASSDAEIRAAVIRAHPDHSFALRGMQDDDPIVRCTALAALLTDGGPQSRTVQPVVEAIASGGRTEERIALA
;
A
#
# COMPACT_ATOMS: atom_id res chain seq x y z
N LEU A 1 48.18 11.09 44.89
CA LEU A 1 47.95 11.77 43.60
C LEU A 1 47.35 10.82 42.60
N GLY A 2 46.01 10.90 42.30
CA GLY A 2 45.41 10.07 41.24
C GLY A 2 43.96 9.68 41.43
N LEU A 3 43.05 10.62 41.81
CA LEU A 3 41.60 10.33 41.94
C LEU A 3 40.73 11.48 41.42
N LEU A 4 41.00 11.99 40.22
CA LEU A 4 40.21 13.07 39.60
C LEU A 4 39.97 12.83 38.08
N GLY A 5 39.71 11.60 37.65
CA GLY A 5 39.54 11.31 36.22
C GLY A 5 38.27 10.54 35.84
N LEU A 6 37.39 10.09 36.75
CA LEU A 6 36.27 9.19 36.45
C LEU A 6 34.86 9.83 36.52
N GLY A 7 34.77 11.12 36.83
CA GLY A 7 33.46 11.79 36.99
C GLY A 7 32.82 12.34 35.70
N GLY A 8 33.63 12.61 34.66
CA GLY A 8 33.12 13.26 33.43
C GLY A 8 32.39 12.37 32.47
N GLY A 9 32.74 11.09 32.40
CA GLY A 9 32.13 10.14 31.49
C GLY A 9 30.73 9.71 31.90
N SER A 10 30.50 9.52 33.19
CA SER A 10 29.19 9.09 33.72
C SER A 10 28.14 10.20 33.61
N ALA A 11 28.51 11.45 33.78
CA ALA A 11 27.62 12.59 33.62
C ALA A 11 27.19 12.78 32.15
N ALA A 12 28.13 12.63 31.22
CA ALA A 12 27.84 12.74 29.77
C ALA A 12 26.90 11.61 29.32
N VAL A 13 27.12 10.38 29.79
CA VAL A 13 26.23 9.24 29.49
C VAL A 13 24.84 9.44 30.09
N ALA A 14 24.75 9.93 31.34
CA ALA A 14 23.46 10.23 31.97
C ALA A 14 22.69 11.32 31.22
N VAL A 15 23.34 12.38 30.78
CA VAL A 15 22.71 13.43 29.94
C VAL A 15 22.24 12.86 28.61
N GLY A 16 23.01 12.01 27.94
CA GLY A 16 22.65 11.36 26.71
C GLY A 16 21.37 10.47 26.85
N VAL A 17 21.30 9.70 27.93
CA VAL A 17 20.11 8.87 28.24
C VAL A 17 18.88 9.74 28.49
N VAL A 18 19.00 10.83 29.25
CA VAL A 18 17.88 11.76 29.52
C VAL A 18 17.42 12.43 28.25
N VAL A 19 18.29 12.88 27.35
CA VAL A 19 17.94 13.48 26.08
C VAL A 19 17.22 12.46 25.18
N LEU A 20 17.74 11.23 25.11
CA LEU A 20 17.11 10.15 24.33
C LEU A 20 15.71 9.82 24.89
N ALA A 21 15.55 9.76 26.20
CA ALA A 21 14.27 9.52 26.84
C ALA A 21 13.26 10.66 26.58
N LEU A 22 13.71 11.91 26.57
CA LEU A 22 12.88 13.07 26.23
C LEU A 22 12.44 13.05 24.74
N ILE A 23 13.35 12.69 23.85
CA ILE A 23 13.01 12.51 22.41
C ILE A 23 11.96 11.41 22.24
N TRP A 24 12.11 10.27 22.91
CA TRP A 24 11.13 9.18 22.90
C TRP A 24 9.78 9.61 23.47
N LEU A 25 9.79 10.41 24.52
CA LEU A 25 8.57 10.92 25.16
C LEU A 25 7.84 11.94 24.27
N LEU A 26 8.58 12.79 23.56
CA LEU A 26 8.03 13.75 22.59
C LEU A 26 7.47 13.04 21.34
N LEU A 27 8.18 12.02 20.83
CA LEU A 27 7.68 11.17 19.75
C LEU A 27 6.41 10.41 20.17
N GLY A 28 6.39 9.86 21.39
CA GLY A 28 5.22 9.18 21.96
C GLY A 28 4.02 10.11 22.15
N TRP A 29 4.23 11.38 22.49
CA TRP A 29 3.14 12.36 22.59
C TRP A 29 2.60 12.76 21.21
N GLY A 30 3.43 12.95 20.22
CA GLY A 30 2.99 13.25 18.84
C GLY A 30 2.16 12.12 18.21
N LEU A 31 2.52 10.86 18.49
CA LEU A 31 1.72 9.69 18.05
C LEU A 31 0.41 9.53 18.83
N ARG A 32 0.37 9.98 20.09
CA ARG A 32 -0.79 9.78 20.99
C ARG A 32 -2.04 10.51 20.51
N ASP A 33 -1.89 11.72 19.97
CA ASP A 33 -3.05 12.51 19.54
C ASP A 33 -3.74 11.92 18.31
N HIS A 34 -2.98 11.32 17.38
CA HIS A 34 -3.51 10.62 16.22
C HIS A 34 -4.20 9.29 16.63
N TYR A 35 -3.61 8.56 17.58
CA TYR A 35 -4.19 7.29 18.05
C TYR A 35 -5.42 7.49 18.95
N LEU A 36 -5.46 8.54 19.78
CA LEU A 36 -6.56 8.82 20.67
C LEU A 36 -7.80 9.34 19.95
N ALA A 37 -7.66 10.02 18.81
CA ALA A 37 -8.79 10.40 17.98
C ALA A 37 -9.49 9.16 17.39
N LEU A 38 -8.72 8.21 16.87
CA LEU A 38 -9.27 6.93 16.38
C LEU A 38 -9.86 6.08 17.51
N PHE A 39 -9.19 6.03 18.68
CA PHE A 39 -9.64 5.23 19.83
C PHE A 39 -10.88 5.83 20.53
N ARG A 40 -11.04 7.15 20.54
CA ARG A 40 -12.25 7.80 21.05
C ARG A 40 -13.49 7.48 20.23
N VAL A 41 -13.36 7.39 18.91
CA VAL A 41 -14.46 6.99 18.03
C VAL A 41 -14.87 5.53 18.30
N ILE A 42 -13.93 4.67 18.63
CA ILE A 42 -14.19 3.25 18.94
C ILE A 42 -14.77 3.08 20.37
N LEU A 43 -14.29 3.84 21.36
CA LEU A 43 -14.71 3.73 22.75
C LEU A 43 -16.02 4.47 23.10
N GLN A 44 -16.44 5.46 22.31
CA GLN A 44 -17.76 6.10 22.48
C GLN A 44 -18.93 5.22 22.03
N ARG A 45 -18.64 4.12 21.32
CA ARG A 45 -19.59 3.05 21.02
C ARG A 45 -19.44 1.97 22.10
N GLY A 46 -20.27 2.06 23.15
CA GLY A 46 -20.35 1.07 24.22
C GLY A 46 -20.52 -0.37 23.69
N PRO A 47 -20.30 -1.39 24.55
CA PRO A 47 -20.30 -2.80 24.17
C PRO A 47 -21.72 -3.25 23.81
N SER A 48 -22.13 -3.06 22.58
CA SER A 48 -23.38 -3.62 22.06
C SER A 48 -23.07 -4.92 21.33
N GLY A 49 -23.20 -6.03 22.03
CA GLY A 49 -23.45 -7.35 21.45
C GLY A 49 -22.26 -8.06 20.84
N VAL A 50 -21.83 -9.12 21.48
CA VAL A 50 -20.97 -10.18 20.93
C VAL A 50 -21.63 -10.72 19.67
N GLY A 51 -21.02 -10.47 18.48
CA GLY A 51 -21.39 -11.15 17.24
C GLY A 51 -21.76 -10.30 16.01
N SER A 52 -21.77 -8.96 16.09
CA SER A 52 -21.97 -8.13 14.90
C SER A 52 -20.63 -7.59 14.38
N VAL A 53 -20.31 -7.87 13.12
CA VAL A 53 -19.32 -7.12 12.35
C VAL A 53 -19.60 -5.62 12.60
N PRO A 54 -18.64 -4.82 13.07
CA PRO A 54 -18.89 -3.41 13.36
C PRO A 54 -19.42 -2.75 12.09
N THR A 55 -20.70 -2.42 12.11
CA THR A 55 -21.33 -1.70 10.99
C THR A 55 -20.73 -0.31 10.96
N LEU A 56 -20.10 0.05 9.85
CA LEU A 56 -19.58 1.39 9.65
C LEU A 56 -20.76 2.37 9.75
N ASP A 57 -20.74 3.20 10.79
CA ASP A 57 -21.74 4.25 10.99
C ASP A 57 -21.60 5.31 9.88
N LEU A 58 -22.71 5.98 9.54
CA LEU A 58 -22.72 6.98 8.48
C LEU A 58 -21.69 8.10 8.73
N ALA A 59 -21.55 8.55 9.97
CA ALA A 59 -20.57 9.57 10.35
C ALA A 59 -19.12 9.10 10.16
N ALA A 60 -18.82 7.84 10.50
CA ALA A 60 -17.49 7.26 10.27
C ALA A 60 -17.21 7.07 8.78
N LEU A 61 -18.21 6.67 7.99
CA LEU A 61 -18.09 6.56 6.54
C LEU A 61 -17.81 7.93 5.89
N GLU A 62 -18.54 8.97 6.31
CA GLU A 62 -18.32 10.33 5.82
C GLU A 62 -16.92 10.83 6.16
N ALA A 63 -16.44 10.60 7.38
CA ALA A 63 -15.08 10.92 7.80
C ALA A 63 -14.02 10.21 6.95
N LEU A 64 -14.21 8.92 6.63
CA LEU A 64 -13.30 8.17 5.76
C LEU A 64 -13.30 8.70 4.32
N LEU A 65 -14.47 9.03 3.78
CA LEU A 65 -14.57 9.62 2.44
C LEU A 65 -13.94 11.02 2.38
N GLN A 66 -14.06 11.79 3.46
CA GLN A 66 -13.40 13.10 3.57
C GLN A 66 -11.88 12.94 3.66
N ALA A 67 -11.37 11.95 4.40
CA ALA A 67 -9.94 11.68 4.53
C ALA A 67 -9.29 11.22 3.21
N LEU A 68 -10.06 10.73 2.23
CA LEU A 68 -9.54 10.47 0.86
C LEU A 68 -9.12 11.73 0.12
N ASN A 69 -9.50 12.93 0.59
CA ASN A 69 -9.10 14.22 0.03
C ASN A 69 -8.02 14.91 0.88
N SER A 70 -7.42 14.21 1.84
CA SER A 70 -6.32 14.73 2.66
C SER A 70 -5.03 14.87 1.84
N ASP A 71 -4.23 15.88 2.15
CA ASP A 71 -2.89 16.06 1.59
C ASP A 71 -1.86 15.08 2.20
N ALA A 72 -2.23 14.37 3.26
CA ALA A 72 -1.38 13.39 3.94
C ALA A 72 -1.61 11.99 3.36
N ASP A 73 -0.67 11.48 2.56
CA ASP A 73 -0.73 10.15 1.93
C ASP A 73 -1.10 9.03 2.92
N GLY A 74 -0.58 9.09 4.15
CA GLY A 74 -0.85 8.10 5.19
C GLY A 74 -2.33 8.06 5.62
N GLU A 75 -3.02 9.19 5.66
CA GLU A 75 -4.46 9.27 5.94
C GLU A 75 -5.27 8.69 4.79
N VAL A 76 -4.89 9.01 3.55
CA VAL A 76 -5.53 8.48 2.35
C VAL A 76 -5.39 6.96 2.28
N LEU A 77 -4.18 6.44 2.47
CA LEU A 77 -3.91 5.00 2.47
C LEU A 77 -4.69 4.27 3.57
N SER A 78 -4.69 4.81 4.80
CA SER A 78 -5.44 4.24 5.91
C SER A 78 -6.94 4.22 5.64
N SER A 79 -7.48 5.27 5.03
CA SER A 79 -8.89 5.36 4.66
C SER A 79 -9.27 4.36 3.56
N LEU A 80 -8.40 4.18 2.55
CA LEU A 80 -8.57 3.16 1.52
C LEU A 80 -8.63 1.76 2.14
N ASP A 81 -7.71 1.44 3.05
CA ASP A 81 -7.64 0.14 3.71
C ASP A 81 -8.87 -0.12 4.59
N LEU A 82 -9.32 0.87 5.36
CA LEU A 82 -10.52 0.76 6.17
C LEU A 82 -11.77 0.56 5.30
N LEU A 83 -11.95 1.35 4.22
CA LEU A 83 -13.07 1.19 3.30
C LEU A 83 -13.07 -0.21 2.66
N HIS A 84 -11.90 -0.77 2.36
CA HIS A 84 -11.77 -2.15 1.86
C HIS A 84 -12.16 -3.16 2.93
N GLN A 85 -11.61 -3.04 4.15
CA GLN A 85 -11.89 -3.94 5.27
C GLN A 85 -13.38 -4.01 5.60
N TYR A 86 -14.08 -2.89 5.49
CA TYR A 86 -15.54 -2.85 5.69
C TYR A 86 -16.36 -3.19 4.44
N GLY A 87 -15.74 -3.68 3.37
CA GLY A 87 -16.43 -4.05 2.13
C GLY A 87 -17.03 -2.86 1.38
N ARG A 88 -16.55 -1.65 1.61
CA ARG A 88 -17.05 -0.40 1.02
C ARG A 88 -16.16 0.15 -0.10
N THR A 89 -15.29 -0.64 -0.68
CA THR A 89 -14.37 -0.25 -1.78
C THR A 89 -15.11 0.40 -2.96
N ARG A 90 -16.37 0.03 -3.19
CA ARG A 90 -17.20 0.64 -4.26
C ARG A 90 -17.48 2.13 -4.05
N LEU A 91 -17.37 2.63 -2.83
CA LEU A 91 -17.57 4.05 -2.51
C LEU A 91 -16.33 4.89 -2.77
N VAL A 92 -15.16 4.28 -2.96
CA VAL A 92 -13.94 4.99 -3.30
C VAL A 92 -14.09 5.59 -4.69
N PRO A 93 -13.96 6.92 -4.86
CA PRO A 93 -14.12 7.56 -6.16
C PRO A 93 -12.95 7.17 -7.06
N SER A 94 -13.24 6.88 -8.34
CA SER A 94 -12.19 6.57 -9.32
C SER A 94 -11.21 7.73 -9.56
N LEU A 95 -11.53 8.93 -9.03
CA LEU A 95 -10.66 10.11 -9.08
C LEU A 95 -9.37 9.90 -8.28
N ILE A 96 -9.37 9.02 -7.28
CA ILE A 96 -8.18 8.65 -6.51
C ILE A 96 -7.01 8.18 -7.40
N LEU A 97 -7.30 7.64 -8.59
CA LEU A 97 -6.29 7.22 -9.56
C LEU A 97 -5.54 8.40 -10.23
N VAL A 98 -5.90 9.64 -9.92
CA VAL A 98 -5.21 10.87 -10.37
C VAL A 98 -4.43 11.50 -9.20
N HIS A 99 -4.33 10.81 -8.07
CA HIS A 99 -3.60 11.29 -6.91
C HIS A 99 -2.11 11.48 -7.24
N PRO A 100 -1.44 12.55 -6.72
CA PRO A 100 -0.04 12.83 -7.02
C PRO A 100 0.92 11.75 -6.47
N SER A 101 0.56 11.05 -5.39
CA SER A 101 1.38 10.01 -4.79
C SER A 101 1.21 8.67 -5.52
N PRO A 102 2.29 8.09 -6.06
CA PRO A 102 2.27 6.77 -6.70
C PRO A 102 1.76 5.67 -5.77
N GLN A 103 2.13 5.71 -4.49
CA GLN A 103 1.73 4.71 -3.49
C GLN A 103 0.20 4.65 -3.32
N VAL A 104 -0.46 5.81 -3.29
CA VAL A 104 -1.92 5.91 -3.21
C VAL A 104 -2.57 5.33 -4.47
N VAL A 105 -2.03 5.65 -5.66
CA VAL A 105 -2.53 5.14 -6.94
C VAL A 105 -2.38 3.61 -7.02
N VAL A 106 -1.21 3.08 -6.68
CA VAL A 106 -0.94 1.63 -6.65
C VAL A 106 -1.92 0.94 -5.70
N ARG A 107 -2.08 1.46 -4.48
CA ARG A 107 -3.01 0.87 -3.50
C ARG A 107 -4.45 0.90 -3.97
N ALA A 108 -4.90 2.00 -4.55
CA ALA A 108 -6.24 2.12 -5.11
C ALA A 108 -6.48 1.11 -6.26
N LEU A 109 -5.50 0.93 -7.16
CA LEU A 109 -5.57 -0.06 -8.24
C LEU A 109 -5.74 -1.50 -7.70
N GLU A 110 -4.95 -1.89 -6.69
CA GLU A 110 -5.06 -3.20 -6.06
C GLU A 110 -6.47 -3.44 -5.47
N LEU A 111 -7.01 -2.44 -4.79
CA LEU A 111 -8.34 -2.55 -4.18
C LEU A 111 -9.45 -2.60 -5.24
N PHE A 112 -9.31 -1.88 -6.34
CA PHE A 112 -10.27 -1.88 -7.44
C PHE A 112 -10.25 -3.20 -8.20
N GLY A 113 -9.07 -3.78 -8.44
CA GLY A 113 -8.92 -5.10 -9.03
C GLY A 113 -9.63 -6.18 -8.22
N ARG A 114 -9.40 -6.21 -6.90
CA ARG A 114 -10.07 -7.14 -5.97
C ARG A 114 -11.59 -6.94 -5.91
N ALA A 115 -12.07 -5.72 -6.10
CA ALA A 115 -13.48 -5.39 -6.09
C ALA A 115 -14.18 -5.65 -7.43
N GLY A 116 -13.46 -6.04 -8.48
CA GLY A 116 -14.00 -6.30 -9.83
C GLY A 116 -14.66 -5.08 -10.47
N ARG A 117 -14.15 -3.88 -10.22
CA ARG A 117 -14.71 -2.63 -10.76
C ARG A 117 -14.26 -2.40 -12.19
N ALA A 118 -15.18 -2.00 -13.07
CA ALA A 118 -14.92 -1.67 -14.47
C ALA A 118 -15.01 -0.16 -14.80
N ASP A 119 -15.57 0.65 -13.89
CA ASP A 119 -15.81 2.09 -14.09
C ASP A 119 -14.52 2.94 -14.18
N HIS A 120 -13.39 2.38 -13.82
CA HIS A 120 -12.08 3.04 -13.84
C HIS A 120 -11.23 2.73 -15.08
N LEU A 121 -11.70 1.88 -15.98
CA LEU A 121 -10.96 1.41 -17.15
C LEU A 121 -10.33 2.54 -17.99
N PRO A 122 -11.00 3.65 -18.32
CA PRO A 122 -10.39 4.75 -19.09
C PRO A 122 -9.19 5.41 -18.37
N LYS A 123 -9.18 5.40 -17.04
CA LYS A 123 -8.04 5.91 -16.25
C LYS A 123 -6.90 4.91 -16.20
N MET A 124 -7.20 3.62 -16.11
CA MET A 124 -6.19 2.54 -16.16
C MET A 124 -5.44 2.55 -17.51
N LEU A 125 -6.11 2.79 -18.62
CA LEU A 125 -5.47 2.92 -19.93
C LEU A 125 -4.41 4.03 -19.95
N ARG A 126 -4.64 5.14 -19.25
CA ARG A 126 -3.65 6.22 -19.09
C ARG A 126 -2.52 5.82 -18.16
N LEU A 127 -2.84 5.15 -17.05
CA LEU A 127 -1.84 4.70 -16.07
C LEU A 127 -0.94 3.59 -16.62
N ALA A 128 -1.43 2.79 -17.58
CA ALA A 128 -0.63 1.81 -18.29
C ALA A 128 0.51 2.43 -19.11
N ALA A 129 0.44 3.73 -19.41
CA ALA A 129 1.50 4.52 -20.05
C ALA A 129 2.25 5.43 -19.07
N SER A 130 2.13 5.20 -17.77
CA SER A 130 2.83 5.97 -16.73
C SER A 130 4.35 5.82 -16.88
N SER A 131 5.10 6.86 -16.54
CA SER A 131 6.56 6.78 -16.40
C SER A 131 7.00 5.89 -15.23
N ASP A 132 6.13 5.73 -14.22
CA ASP A 132 6.37 4.91 -13.04
C ASP A 132 6.08 3.43 -13.34
N ALA A 133 7.09 2.57 -13.22
CA ALA A 133 7.01 1.14 -13.48
C ALA A 133 6.09 0.42 -12.49
N GLU A 134 6.06 0.87 -11.22
CA GLU A 134 5.21 0.27 -10.19
C GLU A 134 3.73 0.51 -10.50
N ILE A 135 3.37 1.71 -10.98
CA ILE A 135 2.01 2.00 -11.44
C ILE A 135 1.64 1.12 -12.64
N ARG A 136 2.54 0.97 -13.64
CA ARG A 136 2.28 0.10 -14.80
C ARG A 136 2.08 -1.36 -14.38
N ALA A 137 2.92 -1.86 -13.48
CA ALA A 137 2.77 -3.20 -12.91
C ALA A 137 1.46 -3.36 -12.12
N ALA A 138 1.06 -2.35 -11.33
CA ALA A 138 -0.20 -2.36 -10.58
C ALA A 138 -1.43 -2.40 -11.51
N VAL A 139 -1.38 -1.73 -12.67
CA VAL A 139 -2.45 -1.82 -13.69
C VAL A 139 -2.62 -3.24 -14.19
N ILE A 140 -1.52 -3.95 -14.46
CA ILE A 140 -1.56 -5.35 -14.91
C ILE A 140 -2.20 -6.25 -13.84
N ARG A 141 -1.81 -6.07 -12.57
CA ARG A 141 -2.37 -6.84 -11.44
C ARG A 141 -3.86 -6.54 -11.20
N ALA A 142 -4.27 -5.31 -11.42
CA ALA A 142 -5.63 -4.87 -11.13
C ALA A 142 -6.66 -5.26 -12.18
N HIS A 143 -6.24 -5.53 -13.41
CA HIS A 143 -7.17 -5.79 -14.50
C HIS A 143 -7.10 -7.25 -14.96
N PRO A 144 -8.23 -7.98 -14.98
CA PRO A 144 -8.26 -9.39 -15.37
C PRO A 144 -8.04 -9.61 -16.86
N ASP A 145 -8.12 -8.57 -17.71
CA ASP A 145 -7.91 -8.69 -19.14
C ASP A 145 -6.41 -8.81 -19.47
N HIS A 146 -6.07 -9.86 -20.19
CA HIS A 146 -4.72 -10.16 -20.65
C HIS A 146 -4.11 -9.08 -21.57
N SER A 147 -4.91 -8.16 -22.10
CA SER A 147 -4.42 -7.11 -23.01
C SER A 147 -3.34 -6.22 -22.38
N PHE A 148 -3.42 -5.95 -21.09
CA PHE A 148 -2.40 -5.21 -20.36
C PHE A 148 -1.16 -6.08 -20.10
N ALA A 149 -1.36 -7.34 -19.74
CA ALA A 149 -0.27 -8.27 -19.52
C ALA A 149 0.52 -8.55 -20.81
N LEU A 150 -0.15 -8.78 -21.93
CA LEU A 150 0.53 -8.99 -23.21
C LEU A 150 1.38 -7.79 -23.63
N ARG A 151 0.91 -6.56 -23.40
CA ARG A 151 1.71 -5.36 -23.64
C ARG A 151 2.87 -5.23 -22.65
N GLY A 152 2.63 -5.56 -21.38
CA GLY A 152 3.63 -5.49 -20.33
C GLY A 152 4.81 -6.45 -20.51
N MET A 153 4.66 -7.54 -21.29
CA MET A 153 5.77 -8.43 -21.62
C MET A 153 6.89 -7.74 -22.43
N GLN A 154 6.57 -6.64 -23.12
CA GLN A 154 7.51 -5.87 -23.93
C GLN A 154 7.96 -4.58 -23.25
N ASP A 155 7.65 -4.41 -21.95
CA ASP A 155 8.03 -3.24 -21.18
C ASP A 155 9.55 -3.20 -20.95
N ASP A 156 10.13 -2.00 -20.91
CA ASP A 156 11.56 -1.82 -20.66
C ASP A 156 11.94 -2.22 -19.23
N ASP A 157 11.00 -2.10 -18.28
CA ASP A 157 11.22 -2.39 -16.87
C ASP A 157 11.03 -3.89 -16.56
N PRO A 158 12.00 -4.55 -15.89
CA PRO A 158 11.92 -5.97 -15.57
C PRO A 158 10.77 -6.33 -14.62
N ILE A 159 10.41 -5.43 -13.69
CA ILE A 159 9.31 -5.67 -12.75
C ILE A 159 7.98 -5.76 -13.50
N VAL A 160 7.76 -4.86 -14.48
CA VAL A 160 6.56 -4.87 -15.31
C VAL A 160 6.49 -6.15 -16.15
N ARG A 161 7.61 -6.55 -16.78
CA ARG A 161 7.67 -7.81 -17.57
C ARG A 161 7.36 -9.03 -16.72
N CYS A 162 7.99 -9.14 -15.54
CA CYS A 162 7.75 -10.26 -14.62
C CYS A 162 6.31 -10.28 -14.10
N THR A 163 5.73 -9.10 -13.78
CA THR A 163 4.32 -9.00 -13.37
C THR A 163 3.39 -9.45 -14.50
N ALA A 164 3.70 -9.08 -15.74
CA ALA A 164 2.93 -9.49 -16.92
C ALA A 164 2.99 -11.01 -17.13
N LEU A 165 4.18 -11.61 -17.02
CA LEU A 165 4.37 -13.04 -17.10
C LEU A 165 3.60 -13.79 -16.00
N ALA A 166 3.68 -13.33 -14.75
CA ALA A 166 2.96 -13.90 -13.63
C ALA A 166 1.43 -13.84 -13.83
N ALA A 167 0.90 -12.71 -14.32
CA ALA A 167 -0.53 -12.56 -14.61
C ALA A 167 -1.01 -13.55 -15.68
N LEU A 168 -0.24 -13.75 -16.76
CA LEU A 168 -0.58 -14.68 -17.83
C LEU A 168 -0.50 -16.16 -17.39
N LEU A 169 0.35 -16.48 -16.42
CA LEU A 169 0.47 -17.82 -15.86
C LEU A 169 -0.69 -18.16 -14.92
N THR A 170 -1.12 -17.21 -14.11
CA THR A 170 -2.14 -17.41 -13.07
C THR A 170 -3.49 -17.78 -13.65
N ASP A 171 -3.81 -17.31 -14.84
CA ASP A 171 -5.10 -17.55 -15.49
C ASP A 171 -5.27 -18.95 -16.12
N GLY A 172 -4.21 -19.75 -16.21
CA GLY A 172 -4.27 -21.12 -16.74
C GLY A 172 -4.76 -21.26 -18.18
N GLY A 173 -4.86 -20.13 -18.91
CA GLY A 173 -5.32 -20.09 -20.30
C GLY A 173 -4.28 -20.66 -21.29
N PRO A 174 -4.61 -20.74 -22.59
CA PRO A 174 -3.69 -21.25 -23.62
C PRO A 174 -2.37 -20.44 -23.68
N GLN A 175 -2.39 -19.20 -23.27
CA GLN A 175 -1.21 -18.31 -23.21
C GLN A 175 -0.23 -18.72 -22.11
N SER A 176 -0.67 -19.32 -21.00
CA SER A 176 0.21 -19.79 -19.94
C SER A 176 1.23 -20.82 -20.44
N ARG A 177 0.84 -21.70 -21.35
CA ARG A 177 1.74 -22.70 -21.96
C ARG A 177 2.82 -22.08 -22.82
N THR A 178 2.51 -20.96 -23.47
CA THR A 178 3.48 -20.22 -24.33
C THR A 178 4.47 -19.45 -23.48
N VAL A 179 4.07 -19.00 -22.31
CA VAL A 179 4.88 -18.14 -21.43
C VAL A 179 5.73 -18.95 -20.44
N GLN A 180 5.29 -20.15 -20.10
CA GLN A 180 5.97 -21.03 -19.13
C GLN A 180 7.46 -21.23 -19.40
N PRO A 181 7.93 -21.53 -20.63
CA PRO A 181 9.36 -21.70 -20.90
C PRO A 181 10.17 -20.41 -20.71
N VAL A 182 9.55 -19.24 -20.91
CA VAL A 182 10.19 -17.93 -20.66
C VAL A 182 10.39 -17.70 -19.17
N VAL A 183 9.40 -18.05 -18.35
CA VAL A 183 9.48 -17.94 -16.89
C VAL A 183 10.53 -18.92 -16.33
N GLU A 184 10.57 -20.14 -16.83
CA GLU A 184 11.60 -21.14 -16.46
C GLU A 184 13.00 -20.65 -16.82
N ALA A 185 13.17 -20.01 -17.98
CA ALA A 185 14.44 -19.42 -18.39
C ALA A 185 14.88 -18.25 -17.47
N ILE A 186 13.95 -17.39 -17.06
CA ILE A 186 14.22 -16.30 -16.11
C ILE A 186 14.52 -16.87 -14.73
N ALA A 187 13.78 -17.86 -14.25
CA ALA A 187 13.98 -18.49 -12.95
C ALA A 187 15.32 -19.20 -12.85
N SER A 188 15.79 -19.79 -13.95
CA SER A 188 17.08 -20.54 -14.01
C SER A 188 18.29 -19.65 -14.30
N GLY A 189 18.16 -18.56 -15.04
CA GLY A 189 19.28 -17.75 -15.50
C GLY A 189 19.07 -16.25 -15.49
N GLY A 190 17.90 -15.77 -15.01
CA GLY A 190 17.54 -14.35 -14.98
C GLY A 190 18.34 -13.53 -13.95
N ARG A 191 18.36 -12.21 -14.12
CA ARG A 191 18.94 -11.29 -13.16
C ARG A 191 18.22 -11.42 -11.81
N THR A 192 18.92 -11.07 -10.72
CA THR A 192 18.40 -11.18 -9.35
C THR A 192 17.05 -10.43 -9.18
N GLU A 193 16.91 -9.27 -9.80
CA GLU A 193 15.69 -8.45 -9.77
C GLU A 193 14.49 -9.15 -10.43
N GLU A 194 14.70 -9.79 -11.58
CA GLU A 194 13.66 -10.55 -12.28
C GLU A 194 13.23 -11.78 -11.50
N ARG A 195 14.17 -12.46 -10.84
CA ARG A 195 13.88 -13.62 -9.99
C ARG A 195 13.10 -13.25 -8.73
N ILE A 196 13.41 -12.11 -8.10
CA ILE A 196 12.68 -11.61 -6.92
C ILE A 196 11.26 -11.20 -7.33
N ALA A 197 11.07 -10.59 -8.49
CA ALA A 197 9.75 -10.16 -8.96
C ALA A 197 8.82 -11.34 -9.33
N LEU A 198 9.37 -12.53 -9.57
CA LEU A 198 8.60 -13.76 -9.86
C LEU A 198 8.29 -14.59 -8.61
N ALA A 199 8.98 -14.36 -7.48
CA ALA A 199 8.80 -15.10 -6.24
C ALA A 199 7.63 -14.55 -5.42
#